data_224bfdf4830e0ed829e9de013b097c29
#
_entry.id   224bfdf4830e0ed829e9de013b097c29
#
_cell.length_a   1.000
_cell.length_b   1.000
_cell.length_c   1.000
_cell.angle_alpha   90.00
_cell.angle_beta   90.00
_cell.angle_gamma   90.00
#
_symmetry.space_group_name_H-M   'P 1'
#
loop_
_entity.id
_entity.type
_entity.pdbx_description
1 polymer ?
#
loop_
_entity_poly.entity_id
_entity_poly.type
_entity_poly.pdbx_seq_one_letter_code
_entity_poly.pdbx_strand_id
1 'polypeptide(L)'
;MDYYSDNELVRPKKALGQHFLVDLNIARNIVEALDKSHQLVIEVGAGMGVLTQYLIKEQLEKLQVVEIDTESVCYLKKKFPMLDGHLISGDFLKTKIDELAASNNASDVAVIGNFPYNISSQIFFQILKYRDLVSESVGMIQKEVAERIASAPGNKTYGILSVLLQAWYDIDYLFTVNENVFNPPPKVKSAVIRLKRNSVKKLDCDEKLFVNIVKQSFNQRRKTLRNSLRSLIPAEVIGDEIFNKRPEQLSVKEFVELANLISR
;
A
#
# COMPACT_ATOMS: atom_id res chain seq x y z
N MET A 1 -31.23 -4.76 -13.36
CA MET A 1 -31.36 -3.51 -14.14
C MET A 1 -29.97 -3.12 -14.55
N ASP A 2 -29.66 -3.35 -15.82
CA ASP A 2 -28.35 -3.01 -16.41
C ASP A 2 -28.22 -1.49 -16.52
N TYR A 3 -27.40 -0.90 -15.65
CA TYR A 3 -27.21 0.55 -15.60
C TYR A 3 -26.20 1.09 -16.61
N TYR A 4 -25.72 0.27 -17.54
CA TYR A 4 -24.69 0.68 -18.50
C TYR A 4 -25.06 0.24 -19.91
N SER A 5 -25.17 1.18 -20.83
CA SER A 5 -25.14 0.87 -22.26
C SER A 5 -23.72 0.40 -22.62
N ASP A 6 -23.59 -0.67 -23.40
CA ASP A 6 -22.30 -1.28 -23.78
C ASP A 6 -21.27 -0.32 -24.41
N ASN A 7 -21.70 0.85 -24.85
CA ASN A 7 -20.85 1.87 -25.48
C ASN A 7 -20.16 2.84 -24.49
N GLU A 8 -20.44 2.78 -23.18
CA GLU A 8 -19.87 3.69 -22.18
C GLU A 8 -18.89 3.01 -21.20
N LEU A 9 -18.71 1.71 -21.30
CA LEU A 9 -17.85 0.96 -20.39
C LEU A 9 -16.38 1.11 -20.78
N VAL A 10 -15.56 1.53 -19.81
CA VAL A 10 -14.10 1.51 -19.91
C VAL A 10 -13.62 0.06 -20.07
N ARG A 11 -12.81 -0.21 -21.09
CA ARG A 11 -12.25 -1.53 -21.31
C ARG A 11 -11.07 -1.78 -20.36
N PRO A 12 -11.09 -2.87 -19.58
CA PRO A 12 -9.98 -3.17 -18.67
C PRO A 12 -8.70 -3.47 -19.46
N LYS A 13 -7.62 -2.77 -19.10
CA LYS A 13 -6.30 -2.90 -19.74
C LYS A 13 -5.44 -3.87 -18.94
N LYS A 14 -5.11 -5.00 -19.54
CA LYS A 14 -4.28 -6.04 -18.92
C LYS A 14 -2.89 -5.52 -18.53
N ALA A 15 -2.31 -4.61 -19.32
CA ALA A 15 -1.04 -3.95 -19.04
C ALA A 15 -1.07 -3.11 -17.76
N LEU A 16 -2.25 -2.58 -17.37
CA LEU A 16 -2.45 -1.82 -16.15
C LEU A 16 -2.90 -2.71 -14.96
N GLY A 17 -3.05 -4.03 -15.16
CA GLY A 17 -3.50 -4.96 -14.12
C GLY A 17 -4.93 -4.67 -13.63
N GLN A 18 -5.78 -4.11 -14.48
CA GLN A 18 -7.12 -3.68 -14.13
C GLN A 18 -8.09 -4.86 -13.96
N HIS A 19 -8.70 -4.90 -12.78
CA HIS A 19 -9.86 -5.72 -12.43
C HIS A 19 -10.87 -4.80 -11.73
N PHE A 20 -11.91 -4.41 -12.45
CA PHE A 20 -12.89 -3.47 -11.89
C PHE A 20 -13.78 -4.17 -10.88
N LEU A 21 -13.79 -3.68 -9.65
CA LEU A 21 -14.74 -4.12 -8.64
C LEU A 21 -16.15 -3.72 -9.09
N VAL A 22 -17.10 -4.66 -9.04
CA VAL A 22 -18.50 -4.42 -9.40
C VAL A 22 -19.47 -4.55 -8.22
N ASP A 23 -19.02 -5.12 -7.10
CA ASP A 23 -19.81 -5.26 -5.89
C ASP A 23 -19.82 -3.95 -5.08
N LEU A 24 -21.00 -3.32 -5.02
CA LEU A 24 -21.19 -2.05 -4.33
C LEU A 24 -21.11 -2.16 -2.80
N ASN A 25 -21.43 -3.32 -2.21
CA ASN A 25 -21.32 -3.52 -0.77
C ASN A 25 -19.86 -3.60 -0.35
N ILE A 26 -19.04 -4.32 -1.13
CA ILE A 26 -17.60 -4.37 -0.89
C ILE A 26 -16.98 -2.97 -1.06
N ALA A 27 -17.37 -2.24 -2.10
CA ALA A 27 -16.90 -0.87 -2.31
C ALA A 27 -17.23 0.04 -1.10
N ARG A 28 -18.45 -0.06 -0.59
CA ARG A 28 -18.88 0.67 0.61
C ARG A 28 -18.06 0.27 1.83
N ASN A 29 -17.89 -1.02 2.09
CA ASN A 29 -17.11 -1.52 3.23
C ASN A 29 -15.65 -1.04 3.20
N ILE A 30 -15.05 -0.92 2.00
CA ILE A 30 -13.69 -0.37 1.84
C ILE A 30 -13.67 1.11 2.25
N VAL A 31 -14.63 1.91 1.79
CA VAL A 31 -14.70 3.34 2.12
C VAL A 31 -15.01 3.56 3.60
N GLU A 32 -15.93 2.77 4.18
CA GLU A 32 -16.30 2.83 5.60
C GLU A 32 -15.17 2.40 6.54
N ALA A 33 -14.19 1.62 6.03
CA ALA A 33 -13.01 1.23 6.81
C ALA A 33 -12.01 2.37 7.00
N LEU A 34 -12.11 3.45 6.19
CA LEU A 34 -11.27 4.64 6.31
C LEU A 34 -11.79 5.59 7.38
N ASP A 35 -10.89 6.14 8.20
CA ASP A 35 -11.24 7.21 9.14
C ASP A 35 -11.64 8.48 8.37
N LYS A 36 -12.67 9.18 8.84
CA LYS A 36 -13.19 10.39 8.19
C LYS A 36 -12.50 11.68 8.65
N SER A 37 -11.61 11.60 9.61
CA SER A 37 -10.93 12.77 10.21
C SER A 37 -9.81 13.34 9.36
N HIS A 38 -9.32 12.61 8.35
CA HIS A 38 -8.22 13.04 7.49
C HIS A 38 -8.49 14.36 6.77
N GLN A 39 -7.44 15.15 6.57
CA GLN A 39 -7.50 16.44 5.88
C GLN A 39 -7.46 16.29 4.36
N LEU A 40 -6.80 15.23 3.86
CA LEU A 40 -6.73 14.88 2.45
C LEU A 40 -6.91 13.36 2.29
N VAL A 41 -7.74 12.95 1.33
CA VAL A 41 -7.91 11.56 0.94
C VAL A 41 -7.51 11.42 -0.52
N ILE A 42 -6.58 10.49 -0.80
CA ILE A 42 -6.12 10.20 -2.16
C ILE A 42 -6.66 8.84 -2.57
N GLU A 43 -7.58 8.81 -3.55
CA GLU A 43 -7.99 7.56 -4.20
C GLU A 43 -7.02 7.22 -5.33
N VAL A 44 -6.48 5.99 -5.31
CA VAL A 44 -5.53 5.48 -6.31
C VAL A 44 -6.20 4.51 -7.24
N GLY A 45 -6.24 4.84 -8.54
CA GLY A 45 -6.78 3.96 -9.56
C GLY A 45 -8.29 3.81 -9.48
N ALA A 46 -9.01 4.90 -9.62
CA ALA A 46 -10.48 4.95 -9.48
C ALA A 46 -11.23 4.10 -10.51
N GLY A 47 -10.63 3.86 -11.69
CA GLY A 47 -11.24 3.10 -12.77
C GLY A 47 -12.59 3.67 -13.20
N MET A 48 -13.67 2.92 -12.99
CA MET A 48 -15.04 3.39 -13.28
C MET A 48 -15.72 4.08 -12.07
N GLY A 49 -14.97 4.40 -11.01
CA GLY A 49 -15.45 5.20 -9.89
C GLY A 49 -16.31 4.45 -8.88
N VAL A 50 -16.05 3.14 -8.70
CA VAL A 50 -16.85 2.31 -7.78
C VAL A 50 -16.65 2.70 -6.31
N LEU A 51 -15.44 3.10 -5.90
CA LEU A 51 -15.18 3.67 -4.58
C LEU A 51 -15.50 5.18 -4.59
N THR A 52 -15.09 5.86 -5.64
CA THR A 52 -15.26 7.31 -5.84
C THR A 52 -16.68 7.78 -5.55
N GLN A 53 -17.71 7.05 -5.99
CA GLN A 53 -19.12 7.42 -5.75
C GLN A 53 -19.51 7.53 -4.27
N TYR A 54 -18.83 6.78 -3.40
CA TYR A 54 -19.03 6.85 -1.94
C TYR A 54 -18.14 7.95 -1.35
N LEU A 55 -16.89 8.07 -1.78
CA LEU A 55 -15.95 9.10 -1.33
C LEU A 55 -16.47 10.51 -1.64
N ILE A 56 -17.04 10.74 -2.82
CA ILE A 56 -17.68 12.02 -3.19
C ILE A 56 -18.78 12.40 -2.20
N LYS A 57 -19.64 11.43 -1.82
CA LYS A 57 -20.77 11.69 -0.93
C LYS A 57 -20.33 12.07 0.49
N GLU A 58 -19.19 11.53 0.92
CA GLU A 58 -18.75 11.66 2.30
C GLU A 58 -17.74 12.78 2.50
N GLN A 59 -16.88 13.05 1.50
CA GLN A 59 -15.72 13.91 1.73
C GLN A 59 -15.13 14.53 0.43
N LEU A 60 -15.96 14.97 -0.50
CA LEU A 60 -15.52 15.53 -1.78
C LEU A 60 -14.46 16.64 -1.62
N GLU A 61 -14.64 17.56 -0.68
CA GLU A 61 -13.73 18.70 -0.45
C GLU A 61 -12.30 18.29 -0.09
N LYS A 62 -12.14 17.07 0.44
CA LYS A 62 -10.85 16.51 0.87
C LYS A 62 -10.33 15.46 -0.11
N LEU A 63 -11.09 15.14 -1.17
CA LEU A 63 -10.78 14.04 -2.09
C LEU A 63 -9.87 14.52 -3.22
N GLN A 64 -8.84 13.74 -3.50
CA GLN A 64 -8.08 13.79 -4.75
C GLN A 64 -8.07 12.40 -5.38
N VAL A 65 -8.40 12.29 -6.64
CA VAL A 65 -8.46 11.04 -7.39
C VAL A 65 -7.30 11.00 -8.37
N VAL A 66 -6.42 10.01 -8.27
CA VAL A 66 -5.28 9.82 -9.17
C VAL A 66 -5.55 8.61 -10.06
N GLU A 67 -5.69 8.86 -11.38
CA GLU A 67 -5.98 7.81 -12.36
C GLU A 67 -5.03 7.94 -13.57
N ILE A 68 -4.38 6.84 -13.94
CA ILE A 68 -3.41 6.81 -15.04
C ILE A 68 -4.07 6.51 -16.40
N ASP A 69 -5.19 5.79 -16.38
CA ASP A 69 -5.89 5.40 -17.60
C ASP A 69 -6.74 6.55 -18.15
N THR A 70 -6.37 7.06 -19.30
CA THR A 70 -7.06 8.19 -19.96
C THR A 70 -8.53 7.89 -20.29
N GLU A 71 -8.89 6.64 -20.61
CA GLU A 71 -10.29 6.26 -20.83
C GLU A 71 -11.09 6.34 -19.53
N SER A 72 -10.52 5.84 -18.43
CA SER A 72 -11.09 5.97 -17.08
C SER A 72 -11.23 7.43 -16.68
N VAL A 73 -10.21 8.27 -16.93
CA VAL A 73 -10.27 9.72 -16.67
C VAL A 73 -11.42 10.38 -17.45
N CYS A 74 -11.57 10.08 -18.75
CA CYS A 74 -12.66 10.62 -19.54
C CYS A 74 -14.03 10.17 -19.03
N TYR A 75 -14.15 8.91 -18.64
CA TYR A 75 -15.37 8.34 -18.07
C TYR A 75 -15.73 9.02 -16.72
N LEU A 76 -14.75 9.17 -15.83
CA LEU A 76 -14.94 9.80 -14.51
C LEU A 76 -15.41 11.25 -14.64
N LYS A 77 -14.82 12.04 -15.57
CA LYS A 77 -15.25 13.41 -15.84
C LYS A 77 -16.70 13.50 -16.28
N LYS A 78 -17.15 12.57 -17.11
CA LYS A 78 -18.55 12.54 -17.59
C LYS A 78 -19.51 12.11 -16.47
N LYS A 79 -19.16 11.06 -15.75
CA LYS A 79 -20.02 10.44 -14.72
C LYS A 79 -20.08 11.26 -13.44
N PHE A 80 -18.98 11.90 -13.07
CA PHE A 80 -18.83 12.66 -11.83
C PHE A 80 -18.27 14.07 -12.14
N PRO A 81 -19.09 14.98 -12.74
CA PRO A 81 -18.63 16.35 -13.08
C PRO A 81 -18.08 17.13 -11.87
N MET A 82 -18.53 16.81 -10.67
CA MET A 82 -18.05 17.41 -9.42
C MET A 82 -16.60 17.08 -9.08
N LEU A 83 -15.97 16.13 -9.77
CA LEU A 83 -14.53 15.84 -9.63
C LEU A 83 -13.65 16.86 -10.39
N ASP A 84 -14.23 17.88 -11.02
CA ASP A 84 -13.42 18.95 -11.61
C ASP A 84 -12.57 19.64 -10.52
N GLY A 85 -11.25 19.74 -10.79
CA GLY A 85 -10.28 20.17 -9.77
C GLY A 85 -9.83 19.08 -8.76
N HIS A 86 -10.48 17.93 -8.73
CA HIS A 86 -10.17 16.81 -7.82
C HIS A 86 -9.59 15.59 -8.54
N LEU A 87 -9.61 15.57 -9.88
CA LEU A 87 -9.16 14.44 -10.70
C LEU A 87 -7.81 14.72 -11.36
N ILE A 88 -6.80 13.97 -10.96
CA ILE A 88 -5.44 14.03 -11.47
C ILE A 88 -5.23 12.91 -12.47
N SER A 89 -5.04 13.26 -13.75
CA SER A 89 -4.64 12.30 -14.78
C SER A 89 -3.13 12.05 -14.68
N GLY A 90 -2.72 10.92 -14.09
CA GLY A 90 -1.31 10.64 -13.87
C GLY A 90 -1.02 9.34 -13.13
N ASP A 91 0.27 9.08 -12.99
CA ASP A 91 0.81 7.91 -12.30
C ASP A 91 1.01 8.22 -10.80
N PHE A 92 0.29 7.49 -9.94
CA PHE A 92 0.42 7.65 -8.48
C PHE A 92 1.86 7.44 -7.99
N LEU A 93 2.61 6.54 -8.61
CA LEU A 93 4.00 6.27 -8.22
C LEU A 93 4.93 7.47 -8.48
N LYS A 94 4.52 8.41 -9.34
CA LYS A 94 5.22 9.66 -9.63
C LYS A 94 4.61 10.87 -8.93
N THR A 95 3.44 10.68 -8.30
CA THR A 95 2.76 11.74 -7.56
C THR A 95 3.60 12.16 -6.35
N LYS A 96 3.84 13.44 -6.23
CA LYS A 96 4.49 14.04 -5.06
C LYS A 96 3.41 14.35 -4.03
N ILE A 97 3.25 13.42 -3.07
CA ILE A 97 2.21 13.51 -2.03
C ILE A 97 2.41 14.75 -1.15
N ASP A 98 3.65 15.15 -0.90
CA ASP A 98 4.00 16.36 -0.15
C ASP A 98 3.54 17.66 -0.86
N GLU A 99 3.76 17.77 -2.17
CA GLU A 99 3.27 18.90 -2.96
C GLU A 99 1.73 18.92 -3.02
N LEU A 100 1.11 17.74 -3.19
CA LEU A 100 -0.34 17.60 -3.21
C LEU A 100 -0.96 17.95 -1.84
N ALA A 101 -0.35 17.50 -0.75
CA ALA A 101 -0.78 17.85 0.60
C ALA A 101 -0.65 19.36 0.86
N ALA A 102 0.48 19.98 0.46
CA ALA A 102 0.70 21.40 0.61
C ALA A 102 -0.32 22.24 -0.18
N SER A 103 -0.65 21.85 -1.43
CA SER A 103 -1.65 22.56 -2.25
C SER A 103 -3.08 22.46 -1.69
N ASN A 104 -3.35 21.44 -0.86
CA ASN A 104 -4.63 21.25 -0.17
C ASN A 104 -4.58 21.70 1.31
N ASN A 105 -3.51 22.37 1.76
CA ASN A 105 -3.30 22.75 3.15
C ASN A 105 -3.45 21.59 4.15
N ALA A 106 -3.07 20.39 3.73
CA ALA A 106 -3.20 19.15 4.52
C ALA A 106 -1.86 18.75 5.13
N SER A 107 -1.88 18.39 6.40
CA SER A 107 -0.77 17.79 7.15
C SER A 107 -1.04 16.32 7.51
N ASP A 108 -2.23 15.83 7.19
CA ASP A 108 -2.69 14.46 7.43
C ASP A 108 -3.40 13.91 6.19
N VAL A 109 -2.86 12.83 5.65
CA VAL A 109 -3.26 12.24 4.37
C VAL A 109 -3.67 10.78 4.56
N ALA A 110 -4.77 10.40 3.95
CA ALA A 110 -5.14 9.00 3.77
C ALA A 110 -5.01 8.56 2.31
N VAL A 111 -4.65 7.30 2.10
CA VAL A 111 -4.57 6.69 0.75
C VAL A 111 -5.52 5.50 0.68
N ILE A 112 -6.42 5.50 -0.29
CA ILE A 112 -7.42 4.45 -0.47
C ILE A 112 -7.46 3.97 -1.93
N GLY A 113 -7.83 2.70 -2.15
CA GLY A 113 -8.06 2.22 -3.52
C GLY A 113 -8.24 0.72 -3.65
N ASN A 114 -8.74 0.34 -4.83
CA ASN A 114 -8.59 -1.00 -5.36
C ASN A 114 -7.24 -1.04 -6.11
N PHE A 115 -6.16 -1.31 -5.39
CA PHE A 115 -4.80 -1.16 -5.93
C PHE A 115 -4.51 -2.16 -7.04
N PRO A 116 -4.03 -1.71 -8.23
CA PRO A 116 -3.63 -2.61 -9.29
C PRO A 116 -2.58 -3.62 -8.80
N TYR A 117 -2.80 -4.91 -9.10
CA TYR A 117 -1.99 -5.99 -8.52
C TYR A 117 -0.51 -5.92 -8.89
N ASN A 118 -0.22 -5.47 -10.13
CA ASN A 118 1.14 -5.38 -10.65
C ASN A 118 1.99 -4.29 -9.97
N ILE A 119 1.37 -3.30 -9.32
CA ILE A 119 2.07 -2.18 -8.66
C ILE A 119 1.75 -2.05 -7.18
N SER A 120 0.96 -2.93 -6.58
CA SER A 120 0.53 -2.81 -5.19
C SER A 120 1.71 -2.66 -4.20
N SER A 121 2.79 -3.41 -4.40
CA SER A 121 4.02 -3.28 -3.59
C SER A 121 4.66 -1.89 -3.74
N GLN A 122 4.67 -1.32 -4.94
CA GLN A 122 5.24 0.02 -5.19
C GLN A 122 4.38 1.11 -4.56
N ILE A 123 3.04 0.94 -4.52
CA ILE A 123 2.13 1.84 -3.80
C ILE A 123 2.48 1.87 -2.32
N PHE A 124 2.72 0.72 -1.68
CA PHE A 124 3.14 0.67 -0.27
C PHE A 124 4.53 1.29 -0.05
N PHE A 125 5.46 1.15 -0.99
CA PHE A 125 6.74 1.88 -0.89
C PHE A 125 6.57 3.40 -1.04
N GLN A 126 5.62 3.85 -1.86
CA GLN A 126 5.28 5.27 -1.96
C GLN A 126 4.66 5.78 -0.65
N ILE A 127 3.74 5.02 -0.04
CA ILE A 127 3.18 5.31 1.29
C ILE A 127 4.30 5.41 2.34
N LEU A 128 5.22 4.44 2.38
CA LEU A 128 6.37 4.45 3.29
C LEU A 128 7.28 5.66 3.09
N LYS A 129 7.48 6.09 1.86
CA LYS A 129 8.28 7.29 1.54
C LYS A 129 7.68 8.56 2.16
N TYR A 130 6.35 8.65 2.20
CA TYR A 130 5.61 9.78 2.73
C TYR A 130 4.93 9.48 4.08
N ARG A 131 5.47 8.53 4.87
CA ARG A 131 4.89 8.06 6.13
C ARG A 131 4.67 9.15 7.19
N ASP A 132 5.37 10.27 7.06
CA ASP A 132 5.20 11.40 7.99
C ASP A 132 3.97 12.26 7.64
N LEU A 133 3.39 12.07 6.45
CA LEU A 133 2.15 12.69 5.98
C LEU A 133 1.02 11.66 5.90
N VAL A 134 1.31 10.45 5.42
CA VAL A 134 0.30 9.41 5.23
C VAL A 134 0.08 8.67 6.54
N SER A 135 -1.00 9.01 7.23
CA SER A 135 -1.35 8.41 8.53
C SER A 135 -2.20 7.15 8.42
N GLU A 136 -2.96 6.99 7.32
CA GLU A 136 -3.77 5.80 7.09
C GLU A 136 -3.76 5.38 5.62
N SER A 137 -3.87 4.07 5.38
CA SER A 137 -4.17 3.56 4.04
C SER A 137 -5.13 2.38 4.13
N VAL A 138 -6.16 2.38 3.28
CA VAL A 138 -7.08 1.25 3.10
C VAL A 138 -6.98 0.77 1.65
N GLY A 139 -6.45 -0.43 1.47
CA GLY A 139 -6.18 -0.97 0.13
C GLY A 139 -6.73 -2.37 -0.08
N MET A 140 -7.39 -2.58 -1.22
CA MET A 140 -7.70 -3.92 -1.70
C MET A 140 -6.57 -4.38 -2.63
N ILE A 141 -5.99 -5.54 -2.33
CA ILE A 141 -4.84 -6.13 -3.02
C ILE A 141 -5.02 -7.65 -3.16
N GLN A 142 -4.10 -8.32 -3.84
CA GLN A 142 -4.08 -9.78 -3.84
C GLN A 142 -3.99 -10.34 -2.43
N LYS A 143 -4.79 -11.36 -2.12
CA LYS A 143 -4.85 -12.00 -0.79
C LYS A 143 -3.48 -12.42 -0.28
N GLU A 144 -2.66 -13.05 -1.12
CA GLU A 144 -1.30 -13.47 -0.73
C GLU A 144 -0.42 -12.29 -0.31
N VAL A 145 -0.55 -11.13 -0.99
CA VAL A 145 0.21 -9.92 -0.64
C VAL A 145 -0.28 -9.34 0.69
N ALA A 146 -1.60 -9.33 0.91
CA ALA A 146 -2.21 -8.89 2.16
C ALA A 146 -1.76 -9.75 3.34
N GLU A 147 -1.83 -11.09 3.19
CA GLU A 147 -1.36 -12.05 4.19
C GLU A 147 0.14 -11.88 4.50
N ARG A 148 0.93 -11.58 3.47
CA ARG A 148 2.36 -11.31 3.62
C ARG A 148 2.60 -10.04 4.46
N ILE A 149 1.92 -8.95 4.11
CA ILE A 149 2.07 -7.66 4.82
C ILE A 149 1.65 -7.79 6.29
N ALA A 150 0.55 -8.50 6.57
CA ALA A 150 0.02 -8.72 7.92
C ALA A 150 0.72 -9.86 8.69
N SER A 151 1.66 -10.58 8.07
CA SER A 151 2.31 -11.75 8.67
C SER A 151 3.21 -11.37 9.85
N ALA A 152 3.17 -12.16 10.91
CA ALA A 152 4.10 -12.07 12.02
C ALA A 152 5.47 -12.72 11.72
N PRO A 153 6.54 -12.36 12.45
CA PRO A 153 7.83 -13.05 12.38
C PRO A 153 7.71 -14.57 12.61
N GLY A 154 8.62 -15.34 12.04
CA GLY A 154 8.61 -16.81 12.11
C GLY A 154 7.75 -17.49 11.06
N ASN A 155 6.99 -16.74 10.29
CA ASN A 155 6.10 -17.25 9.25
C ASN A 155 6.79 -17.24 7.88
N LYS A 156 6.47 -18.25 7.03
CA LYS A 156 6.98 -18.33 5.64
C LYS A 156 6.51 -17.19 4.75
N THR A 157 5.40 -16.55 5.06
CA THR A 157 4.86 -15.40 4.31
C THR A 157 5.50 -14.08 4.70
N TYR A 158 6.08 -13.98 5.91
CA TYR A 158 6.78 -12.78 6.39
C TYR A 158 7.93 -12.36 5.46
N GLY A 159 8.02 -11.08 5.11
CA GLY A 159 8.95 -10.61 4.10
C GLY A 159 9.29 -9.12 4.21
N ILE A 160 9.91 -8.57 3.18
CA ILE A 160 10.36 -7.17 3.15
C ILE A 160 9.24 -6.19 3.53
N LEU A 161 8.08 -6.31 2.87
CA LEU A 161 6.94 -5.42 3.14
C LEU A 161 6.38 -5.60 4.55
N SER A 162 6.40 -6.84 5.10
CA SER A 162 5.98 -7.07 6.47
C SER A 162 6.83 -6.24 7.44
N VAL A 163 8.17 -6.38 7.35
CA VAL A 163 9.10 -5.66 8.24
C VAL A 163 8.99 -4.15 8.05
N LEU A 164 9.07 -3.67 6.80
CA LEU A 164 9.14 -2.25 6.53
C LEU A 164 7.83 -1.52 6.87
N LEU A 165 6.66 -2.12 6.60
CA LEU A 165 5.39 -1.50 6.94
C LEU A 165 5.12 -1.56 8.44
N GLN A 166 5.34 -2.73 9.08
CA GLN A 166 5.12 -2.90 10.52
C GLN A 166 6.08 -2.08 11.39
N ALA A 167 7.19 -1.58 10.83
CA ALA A 167 8.07 -0.65 11.52
C ALA A 167 7.37 0.70 11.85
N TRP A 168 6.43 1.13 11.03
CA TRP A 168 5.77 2.42 11.15
C TRP A 168 4.24 2.41 11.12
N TYR A 169 3.62 1.25 10.84
CA TYR A 169 2.17 1.09 10.76
C TYR A 169 1.71 -0.15 11.52
N ASP A 170 0.58 -0.03 12.17
CA ASP A 170 -0.22 -1.16 12.61
C ASP A 170 -1.01 -1.67 11.40
N ILE A 171 -1.07 -3.00 11.21
CA ILE A 171 -1.65 -3.62 10.03
C ILE A 171 -2.87 -4.44 10.44
N ASP A 172 -4.05 -4.08 9.90
CA ASP A 172 -5.27 -4.84 10.06
C ASP A 172 -5.61 -5.57 8.75
N TYR A 173 -5.77 -6.89 8.80
CA TYR A 173 -6.38 -7.67 7.73
C TYR A 173 -7.90 -7.63 7.94
N LEU A 174 -8.62 -6.86 7.14
CA LEU A 174 -10.04 -6.59 7.38
C LEU A 174 -10.93 -7.73 6.91
N PHE A 175 -10.87 -8.07 5.62
CA PHE A 175 -11.66 -9.17 5.05
C PHE A 175 -11.12 -9.65 3.70
N THR A 176 -11.49 -10.89 3.36
CA THR A 176 -11.19 -11.51 2.06
C THR A 176 -12.29 -11.17 1.04
N VAL A 177 -11.91 -10.98 -0.21
CA VAL A 177 -12.79 -10.68 -1.34
C VAL A 177 -12.65 -11.74 -2.41
N ASN A 178 -13.77 -12.32 -2.88
CA ASN A 178 -13.78 -13.34 -3.90
C ASN A 178 -13.58 -12.74 -5.30
N GLU A 179 -13.05 -13.55 -6.20
CA GLU A 179 -12.74 -13.16 -7.58
C GLU A 179 -13.96 -12.83 -8.45
N ASN A 180 -15.12 -13.40 -8.14
CA ASN A 180 -16.36 -13.25 -8.91
C ASN A 180 -17.02 -11.86 -8.79
N VAL A 181 -16.51 -10.99 -7.91
CA VAL A 181 -17.00 -9.62 -7.73
C VAL A 181 -16.23 -8.60 -8.57
N PHE A 182 -15.42 -9.07 -9.49
CA PHE A 182 -14.63 -8.24 -10.42
C PHE A 182 -14.98 -8.51 -11.88
N ASN A 183 -14.79 -7.50 -12.72
CA ASN A 183 -14.89 -7.63 -14.17
C ASN A 183 -13.64 -7.03 -14.85
N PRO A 184 -12.79 -7.84 -15.54
CA PRO A 184 -12.82 -9.30 -15.55
C PRO A 184 -12.40 -9.88 -14.19
N PRO A 185 -12.82 -11.11 -13.84
CA PRO A 185 -12.41 -11.74 -12.60
C PRO A 185 -10.90 -12.04 -12.62
N PRO A 186 -10.16 -11.76 -11.52
CA PRO A 186 -8.78 -12.18 -11.38
C PRO A 186 -8.70 -13.70 -11.16
N LYS A 187 -7.49 -14.25 -11.30
CA LYS A 187 -7.24 -15.68 -11.03
C LYS A 187 -7.07 -16.02 -9.55
N VAL A 188 -7.00 -15.01 -8.69
CA VAL A 188 -6.71 -15.11 -7.26
C VAL A 188 -7.67 -14.24 -6.45
N LYS A 189 -7.93 -14.64 -5.22
CA LYS A 189 -8.71 -13.83 -4.28
C LYS A 189 -7.98 -12.54 -3.94
N SER A 190 -8.75 -11.55 -3.55
CA SER A 190 -8.27 -10.29 -2.99
C SER A 190 -8.47 -10.27 -1.47
N ALA A 191 -7.88 -9.29 -0.83
CA ALA A 191 -8.17 -8.93 0.54
C ALA A 191 -8.04 -7.42 0.72
N VAL A 192 -8.79 -6.91 1.68
CA VAL A 192 -8.69 -5.52 2.12
C VAL A 192 -7.87 -5.47 3.39
N ILE A 193 -6.85 -4.63 3.39
CA ILE A 193 -6.03 -4.33 4.55
C ILE A 193 -6.10 -2.85 4.89
N ARG A 194 -5.90 -2.56 6.17
CA ARG A 194 -5.76 -1.20 6.67
C ARG A 194 -4.40 -1.05 7.34
N LEU A 195 -3.71 0.03 7.01
CA LEU A 195 -2.50 0.49 7.65
C LEU A 195 -2.85 1.74 8.44
N LYS A 196 -2.54 1.76 9.73
CA LYS A 196 -2.63 2.96 10.58
C LYS A 196 -1.25 3.32 11.12
N ARG A 197 -0.87 4.58 11.00
CA ARG A 197 0.40 5.08 11.50
C ARG A 197 0.49 4.81 12.99
N ASN A 198 1.53 4.09 13.42
CA ASN A 198 1.80 3.83 14.85
C ASN A 198 2.55 5.02 15.48
N SER A 199 2.88 4.90 16.76
CA SER A 199 3.55 5.96 17.54
C SER A 199 5.05 6.13 17.23
N VAL A 200 5.64 5.26 16.41
CA VAL A 200 7.07 5.29 16.08
C VAL A 200 7.34 6.41 15.07
N LYS A 201 7.82 7.55 15.52
CA LYS A 201 8.22 8.66 14.65
C LYS A 201 9.54 8.38 13.93
N LYS A 202 10.52 7.80 14.66
CA LYS A 202 11.84 7.44 14.16
C LYS A 202 12.29 6.14 14.82
N LEU A 203 12.94 5.27 14.05
CA LEU A 203 13.56 4.06 14.61
C LEU A 203 14.81 4.43 15.39
N ASP A 204 15.09 3.66 16.43
CA ASP A 204 16.31 3.82 17.24
C ASP A 204 17.54 3.19 16.55
N CYS A 205 17.74 3.56 15.27
CA CYS A 205 18.89 3.15 14.45
C CYS A 205 19.01 4.05 13.20
N ASP A 206 20.06 3.84 12.39
CA ASP A 206 20.11 4.39 11.02
C ASP A 206 19.06 3.71 10.16
N GLU A 207 18.00 4.44 9.81
CA GLU A 207 16.88 3.93 9.02
C GLU A 207 17.28 3.52 7.59
N LYS A 208 18.30 4.16 6.99
CA LYS A 208 18.81 3.78 5.67
C LYS A 208 19.51 2.43 5.75
N LEU A 209 20.32 2.22 6.79
CA LEU A 209 20.98 0.95 7.06
C LEU A 209 19.96 -0.14 7.37
N PHE A 210 18.94 0.14 8.22
CA PHE A 210 17.83 -0.77 8.52
C PHE A 210 17.13 -1.26 7.23
N VAL A 211 16.72 -0.33 6.37
CA VAL A 211 16.06 -0.68 5.09
C VAL A 211 16.97 -1.53 4.20
N ASN A 212 18.26 -1.20 4.13
CA ASN A 212 19.24 -1.97 3.35
C ASN A 212 19.42 -3.39 3.90
N ILE A 213 19.59 -3.53 5.22
CA ILE A 213 19.71 -4.83 5.91
C ILE A 213 18.47 -5.69 5.63
N VAL A 214 17.27 -5.15 5.79
CA VAL A 214 16.01 -5.87 5.52
C VAL A 214 15.98 -6.36 4.07
N LYS A 215 16.20 -5.47 3.09
CA LYS A 215 16.18 -5.84 1.67
C LYS A 215 17.23 -6.89 1.33
N GLN A 216 18.48 -6.71 1.78
CA GLN A 216 19.57 -7.62 1.48
C GLN A 216 19.36 -9.01 2.11
N SER A 217 18.87 -9.05 3.34
CA SER A 217 18.54 -10.29 4.05
C SER A 217 17.49 -11.12 3.32
N PHE A 218 16.38 -10.49 2.93
CA PHE A 218 15.27 -11.18 2.25
C PHE A 218 15.57 -11.52 0.80
N ASN A 219 16.46 -10.80 0.11
CA ASN A 219 16.92 -11.18 -1.23
C ASN A 219 17.62 -12.55 -1.23
N GLN A 220 18.20 -12.93 -0.09
CA GLN A 220 18.84 -14.23 0.13
C GLN A 220 18.11 -15.03 1.23
N ARG A 221 16.79 -15.00 1.25
CA ARG A 221 15.93 -15.52 2.30
C ARG A 221 16.29 -16.89 2.84
N ARG A 222 16.75 -17.82 1.99
CA ARG A 222 17.14 -19.17 2.40
C ARG A 222 18.48 -19.26 3.13
N LYS A 223 19.26 -18.19 3.17
CA LYS A 223 20.53 -18.09 3.88
C LYS A 223 20.35 -17.52 5.28
N THR A 224 21.29 -17.84 6.15
CA THR A 224 21.41 -17.14 7.44
C THR A 224 21.87 -15.70 7.24
N LEU A 225 21.62 -14.83 8.22
CA LEU A 225 22.05 -13.43 8.17
C LEU A 225 23.57 -13.30 8.00
N ARG A 226 24.34 -14.20 8.64
CA ARG A 226 25.80 -14.29 8.46
C ARG A 226 26.22 -14.36 6.99
N ASN A 227 25.48 -15.10 6.17
CA ASN A 227 25.77 -15.26 4.77
C ASN A 227 25.18 -14.15 3.89
N SER A 228 23.94 -13.73 4.18
CA SER A 228 23.25 -12.72 3.38
C SER A 228 23.79 -11.31 3.61
N LEU A 229 24.31 -11.02 4.79
CA LEU A 229 24.85 -9.71 5.20
C LEU A 229 26.38 -9.69 5.33
N ARG A 230 27.08 -10.71 4.85
CA ARG A 230 28.52 -10.88 5.04
C ARG A 230 29.36 -9.62 4.72
N SER A 231 28.98 -8.87 3.72
CA SER A 231 29.68 -7.64 3.32
C SER A 231 29.41 -6.43 4.22
N LEU A 232 28.41 -6.52 5.12
CA LEU A 232 28.03 -5.44 6.02
C LEU A 232 28.45 -5.71 7.48
N ILE A 233 28.75 -6.97 7.83
CA ILE A 233 29.03 -7.35 9.22
C ILE A 233 30.49 -7.02 9.56
N PRO A 234 30.77 -6.16 10.56
CA PRO A 234 32.11 -5.96 11.08
C PRO A 234 32.69 -7.24 11.69
N ALA A 235 34.01 -7.39 11.62
CA ALA A 235 34.69 -8.58 12.12
C ALA A 235 34.48 -8.80 13.64
N GLU A 236 34.37 -7.71 14.37
CA GLU A 236 34.24 -7.66 15.83
C GLU A 236 32.90 -8.27 16.33
N VAL A 237 31.85 -8.18 15.51
CA VAL A 237 30.51 -8.62 15.90
C VAL A 237 30.05 -9.89 15.17
N ILE A 238 30.84 -10.42 14.25
CA ILE A 238 30.45 -11.59 13.42
C ILE A 238 30.14 -12.85 14.25
N GLY A 239 30.64 -12.91 15.48
CA GLY A 239 30.39 -13.99 16.43
C GLY A 239 28.99 -14.01 17.06
N ASP A 240 28.24 -12.91 16.95
CA ASP A 240 26.91 -12.80 17.56
C ASP A 240 25.94 -13.84 17.01
N GLU A 241 25.12 -14.41 17.91
CA GLU A 241 24.16 -15.47 17.59
C GLU A 241 23.04 -15.02 16.66
N ILE A 242 22.71 -13.72 16.61
CA ILE A 242 21.69 -13.18 15.72
C ILE A 242 21.99 -13.49 14.26
N PHE A 243 23.28 -13.56 13.87
CA PHE A 243 23.70 -13.86 12.53
C PHE A 243 23.48 -15.31 12.10
N ASN A 244 23.17 -16.22 13.02
CA ASN A 244 22.79 -17.61 12.72
C ASN A 244 21.31 -17.73 12.32
N LYS A 245 20.49 -16.72 12.65
CA LYS A 245 19.07 -16.69 12.27
C LYS A 245 18.89 -16.43 10.77
N ARG A 246 17.67 -16.77 10.26
CA ARG A 246 17.21 -16.35 8.94
C ARG A 246 16.34 -15.08 9.05
N PRO A 247 16.23 -14.26 7.99
CA PRO A 247 15.51 -12.97 8.07
C PRO A 247 14.06 -13.11 8.51
N GLU A 248 13.34 -14.17 8.12
CA GLU A 248 11.95 -14.37 8.51
C GLU A 248 11.76 -14.63 10.01
N GLN A 249 12.82 -14.95 10.74
CA GLN A 249 12.75 -15.21 12.19
C GLN A 249 12.84 -13.93 13.01
N LEU A 250 13.27 -12.79 12.41
CA LEU A 250 13.47 -11.54 13.12
C LEU A 250 12.21 -10.66 13.10
N SER A 251 11.86 -10.17 14.29
CA SER A 251 10.92 -9.07 14.46
C SER A 251 11.49 -7.74 13.97
N VAL A 252 10.65 -6.72 13.82
CA VAL A 252 11.10 -5.34 13.53
C VAL A 252 12.13 -4.87 14.56
N LYS A 253 11.88 -5.13 15.84
CA LYS A 253 12.80 -4.76 16.94
C LYS A 253 14.17 -5.41 16.77
N GLU A 254 14.22 -6.72 16.47
CA GLU A 254 15.48 -7.42 16.23
C GLU A 254 16.22 -6.92 14.98
N PHE A 255 15.50 -6.45 13.95
CA PHE A 255 16.13 -5.78 12.80
C PHE A 255 16.72 -4.41 13.18
N VAL A 256 16.10 -3.66 14.09
CA VAL A 256 16.66 -2.41 14.63
C VAL A 256 17.91 -2.70 15.46
N GLU A 257 17.88 -3.71 16.34
CA GLU A 257 19.05 -4.18 17.12
C GLU A 257 20.18 -4.62 16.20
N LEU A 258 19.86 -5.36 15.13
CA LEU A 258 20.83 -5.79 14.12
C LEU A 258 21.46 -4.61 13.36
N ALA A 259 20.68 -3.58 13.03
CA ALA A 259 21.20 -2.37 12.40
C ALA A 259 22.18 -1.64 13.32
N ASN A 260 21.85 -1.53 14.60
CA ASN A 260 22.74 -0.94 15.62
C ASN A 260 24.01 -1.77 15.85
N LEU A 261 23.91 -3.09 15.79
CA LEU A 261 25.05 -3.99 15.94
C LEU A 261 26.05 -3.86 14.77
N ILE A 262 25.52 -3.72 13.55
CA ILE A 262 26.34 -3.57 12.32
C ILE A 262 26.96 -2.16 12.23
N SER A 263 26.35 -1.14 12.82
CA SER A 263 26.84 0.25 12.76
C SER A 263 27.92 0.59 13.79
N ARG A 264 28.25 -0.34 14.70
CA ARG A 264 29.33 -0.19 15.67
C ARG A 264 30.69 -0.31 15.05
#